data_8bccdb4dd0ccfab0b5537f60c992b395
#
_entry.id   8bccdb4dd0ccfab0b5537f60c992b395
#
_cell.length_a   1.000
_cell.length_b   1.000
_cell.length_c   1.000
_cell.angle_alpha   90.00
_cell.angle_beta   90.00
_cell.angle_gamma   90.00
#
_symmetry.space_group_name_H-M   'P 1'
#
loop_
_entity.id
_entity.type
_entity.pdbx_description
1 polymer ?
#
loop_
_entity_poly.entity_id
_entity_poly.type
_entity_poly.pdbx_seq_one_letter_code
_entity_poly.pdbx_strand_id
1 'polypeptide(L)'
;LSSRAKLKTMISETIKNRRAVFPTQYNGQPITKEEILTILESANWAPTHKRTEPWRFKVFHGVSQVALGKFLAETYKQTTENFSEFTYNKFMDNPVKAGCVIAICMQRDPKASIPEWEEIAATAMAVQNMWLTAYEMKIGAYWASPGILKYMDKFIQLQEGEQCLGFFYLGKYDGDLPEGVRNSNIEDKTVWM
;
A
#
# COMPACT_ATOMS: atom_id res chain seq x y z
N LEU A 1 17.34 -30.32 9.36
CA LEU A 1 17.19 -29.25 8.35
C LEU A 1 18.03 -28.06 8.80
N SER A 2 18.97 -27.61 7.96
CA SER A 2 19.86 -26.49 8.31
C SER A 2 19.05 -25.21 8.52
N SER A 3 19.56 -24.26 9.32
CA SER A 3 18.92 -22.94 9.56
C SER A 3 18.59 -22.20 8.25
N ARG A 4 19.40 -22.39 7.22
CA ARG A 4 19.23 -21.82 5.88
C ARG A 4 18.03 -22.39 5.10
N ALA A 5 17.74 -23.70 5.26
CA ALA A 5 16.54 -24.33 4.68
C ALA A 5 15.27 -23.85 5.39
N LYS A 6 15.34 -23.63 6.72
CA LYS A 6 14.22 -23.14 7.53
C LYS A 6 13.89 -21.66 7.19
N LEU A 7 14.90 -20.80 6.98
CA LEU A 7 14.70 -19.43 6.51
C LEU A 7 14.07 -19.36 5.09
N LYS A 8 14.54 -20.21 4.18
CA LYS A 8 14.00 -20.28 2.81
C LYS A 8 12.51 -20.67 2.80
N THR A 9 12.11 -21.55 3.72
CA THR A 9 10.71 -21.95 3.88
C THR A 9 9.86 -20.79 4.43
N MET A 10 10.36 -20.00 5.39
CA MET A 10 9.63 -18.88 5.98
C MET A 10 9.28 -17.79 4.94
N ILE A 11 10.24 -17.30 4.17
CA ILE A 11 9.97 -16.27 3.16
C ILE A 11 8.99 -16.76 2.09
N SER A 12 9.12 -18.00 1.62
CA SER A 12 8.21 -18.57 0.63
C SER A 12 6.79 -18.67 1.15
N GLU A 13 6.62 -19.05 2.42
CA GLU A 13 5.31 -19.12 3.06
C GLU A 13 4.70 -17.72 3.27
N THR A 14 5.49 -16.74 3.69
CA THR A 14 5.04 -15.34 3.82
C THR A 14 4.51 -14.80 2.50
N ILE A 15 5.29 -14.98 1.41
CA ILE A 15 4.89 -14.56 0.06
C ILE A 15 3.61 -15.27 -0.38
N LYS A 16 3.52 -16.58 -0.15
CA LYS A 16 2.38 -17.40 -0.55
C LYS A 16 1.11 -17.07 0.24
N ASN A 17 1.23 -16.78 1.53
CA ASN A 17 0.09 -16.65 2.46
C ASN A 17 -0.38 -15.22 2.68
N ARG A 18 0.42 -14.19 2.32
CA ARG A 18 -0.02 -12.79 2.39
C ARG A 18 -1.28 -12.56 1.53
N ARG A 19 -2.27 -11.92 2.09
CA ARG A 19 -3.54 -11.55 1.43
C ARG A 19 -3.79 -10.05 1.55
N ALA A 20 -4.67 -9.54 0.67
CA ALA A 20 -5.30 -8.26 0.91
C ALA A 20 -6.33 -8.42 2.05
N VAL A 21 -6.26 -7.51 3.01
CA VAL A 21 -7.22 -7.41 4.12
C VAL A 21 -7.80 -6.00 4.07
N PHE A 22 -9.11 -5.91 3.90
CA PHE A 22 -9.80 -4.65 3.63
C PHE A 22 -10.27 -3.98 4.95
N PRO A 23 -10.52 -2.66 4.95
CA PRO A 23 -10.95 -1.92 6.14
C PRO A 23 -12.19 -2.49 6.85
N THR A 24 -13.07 -3.16 6.12
CA THR A 24 -14.24 -3.85 6.69
C THR A 24 -13.90 -5.11 7.49
N GLN A 25 -12.67 -5.61 7.39
CA GLN A 25 -12.16 -6.79 8.09
C GLN A 25 -11.29 -6.42 9.30
N TYR A 26 -11.00 -5.14 9.49
CA TYR A 26 -10.19 -4.69 10.61
C TYR A 26 -10.99 -4.71 11.91
N ASN A 27 -10.31 -5.05 13.01
CA ASN A 27 -10.92 -5.22 14.33
C ASN A 27 -10.89 -3.96 15.20
N GLY A 28 -10.39 -2.83 14.66
CA GLY A 28 -10.32 -1.54 15.36
C GLY A 28 -9.20 -1.42 16.40
N GLN A 29 -8.36 -2.44 16.59
CA GLN A 29 -7.21 -2.31 17.47
C GLN A 29 -6.20 -1.30 16.90
N PRO A 30 -5.59 -0.45 17.76
CA PRO A 30 -4.63 0.55 17.31
C PRO A 30 -3.36 -0.08 16.75
N ILE A 31 -2.76 0.60 15.77
CA ILE A 31 -1.41 0.32 15.29
C ILE A 31 -0.49 1.38 15.90
N THR A 32 0.58 0.95 16.54
CA THR A 32 1.52 1.87 17.18
C THR A 32 2.43 2.56 16.16
N LYS A 33 3.02 3.67 16.55
CA LYS A 33 3.99 4.38 15.71
C LYS A 33 5.21 3.50 15.39
N GLU A 34 5.64 2.69 16.33
CA GLU A 34 6.76 1.76 16.19
C GLU A 34 6.44 0.66 15.16
N GLU A 35 5.22 0.12 15.18
CA GLU A 35 4.75 -0.83 14.18
C GLU A 35 4.74 -0.19 12.78
N ILE A 36 4.23 1.03 12.64
CA ILE A 36 4.23 1.77 11.36
C ILE A 36 5.66 2.02 10.88
N LEU A 37 6.57 2.46 11.76
CA LEU A 37 7.97 2.71 11.41
C LEU A 37 8.68 1.42 10.97
N THR A 38 8.43 0.29 11.61
CA THR A 38 8.98 -1.02 11.21
C THR A 38 8.55 -1.39 9.79
N ILE A 39 7.27 -1.17 9.46
CA ILE A 39 6.75 -1.42 8.12
C ILE A 39 7.39 -0.46 7.10
N LEU A 40 7.49 0.82 7.41
CA LEU A 40 8.11 1.83 6.55
C LEU A 40 9.59 1.57 6.31
N GLU A 41 10.33 1.13 7.34
CA GLU A 41 11.76 0.81 7.21
C GLU A 41 11.99 -0.32 6.22
N SER A 42 11.10 -1.30 6.15
CA SER A 42 11.22 -2.39 5.17
C SER A 42 11.16 -1.91 3.72
N ALA A 43 10.45 -0.82 3.45
CA ALA A 43 10.39 -0.19 2.13
C ALA A 43 11.76 0.30 1.67
N ASN A 44 12.56 0.81 2.59
CA ASN A 44 13.87 1.40 2.30
C ASN A 44 14.90 0.37 1.77
N TRP A 45 14.61 -0.91 1.90
CA TRP A 45 15.44 -2.02 1.40
C TRP A 45 14.99 -2.55 0.03
N ALA A 46 14.09 -1.86 -0.65
CA ALA A 46 13.68 -2.22 -1.99
C ALA A 46 14.81 -1.96 -3.01
N PRO A 47 14.93 -2.78 -4.07
CA PRO A 47 15.87 -2.51 -5.14
C PRO A 47 15.46 -1.24 -5.90
N THR A 48 16.46 -0.46 -6.31
CA THR A 48 16.29 0.78 -7.06
C THR A 48 17.43 0.99 -8.04
N HIS A 49 17.10 1.44 -9.26
CA HIS A 49 18.14 1.74 -10.25
C HIS A 49 18.79 3.10 -9.92
N LYS A 50 20.11 3.17 -10.08
CA LYS A 50 20.95 4.37 -9.80
C LYS A 50 20.72 5.00 -8.42
N ARG A 51 20.19 4.24 -7.46
CA ARG A 51 19.91 4.71 -6.10
C ARG A 51 18.99 5.94 -6.07
N THR A 52 17.99 5.99 -6.96
CA THR A 52 17.03 7.09 -6.97
C THR A 52 16.11 7.07 -5.75
N GLU A 53 15.89 5.89 -5.15
CA GLU A 53 15.07 5.71 -3.95
C GLU A 53 13.78 6.54 -4.03
N PRO A 54 12.93 6.28 -5.04
CA PRO A 54 11.87 7.21 -5.44
C PRO A 54 10.67 7.23 -4.49
N TRP A 55 10.55 6.25 -3.61
CA TRP A 55 9.39 6.14 -2.71
C TRP A 55 9.33 7.28 -1.71
N ARG A 56 8.13 7.84 -1.55
CA ARG A 56 7.77 8.83 -0.55
C ARG A 56 6.47 8.38 0.11
N PHE A 57 6.38 8.55 1.43
CA PHE A 57 5.23 8.10 2.19
C PHE A 57 4.67 9.25 3.02
N LYS A 58 3.34 9.42 3.00
CA LYS A 58 2.64 10.38 3.84
C LYS A 58 1.66 9.60 4.71
N VAL A 59 1.88 9.64 6.02
CA VAL A 59 1.18 8.80 6.99
C VAL A 59 -0.01 9.56 7.57
N PHE A 60 -1.20 8.99 7.43
CA PHE A 60 -2.42 9.46 8.09
C PHE A 60 -2.72 8.57 9.27
N HIS A 61 -2.77 9.18 10.46
CA HIS A 61 -3.03 8.49 11.71
C HIS A 61 -3.87 9.40 12.64
N GLY A 62 -4.90 8.84 13.28
CA GLY A 62 -5.81 9.61 14.14
C GLY A 62 -6.65 10.63 13.37
N VAL A 63 -6.66 11.88 13.79
CA VAL A 63 -7.50 12.94 13.20
C VAL A 63 -7.26 13.18 11.70
N SER A 64 -6.06 12.90 11.21
CA SER A 64 -5.74 13.05 9.79
C SER A 64 -6.44 12.01 8.90
N GLN A 65 -6.82 10.85 9.44
CA GLN A 65 -7.62 9.85 8.73
C GLN A 65 -9.05 10.35 8.49
N VAL A 66 -9.64 11.06 9.45
CA VAL A 66 -10.95 11.69 9.31
C VAL A 66 -10.92 12.76 8.22
N ALA A 67 -9.88 13.61 8.22
CA ALA A 67 -9.69 14.62 7.19
C ALA A 67 -9.51 14.00 5.80
N LEU A 68 -8.73 12.91 5.69
CA LEU A 68 -8.57 12.16 4.45
C LEU A 68 -9.92 11.60 3.96
N GLY A 69 -10.68 10.93 4.82
CA GLY A 69 -11.98 10.37 4.45
C GLY A 69 -12.93 11.42 3.91
N LYS A 70 -13.03 12.57 4.59
CA LYS A 70 -13.85 13.71 4.15
C LYS A 70 -13.38 14.23 2.79
N PHE A 71 -12.09 14.44 2.60
CA PHE A 71 -11.54 14.91 1.32
C PHE A 71 -11.88 13.94 0.19
N LEU A 72 -11.66 12.63 0.38
CA LEU A 72 -11.93 11.61 -0.62
C LEU A 72 -13.42 11.57 -1.00
N ALA A 73 -14.31 11.56 0.00
CA ALA A 73 -15.75 11.51 -0.21
C ALA A 73 -16.27 12.76 -0.94
N GLU A 74 -15.87 13.96 -0.52
CA GLU A 74 -16.28 15.21 -1.16
C GLU A 74 -15.70 15.34 -2.57
N THR A 75 -14.44 14.95 -2.79
CA THR A 75 -13.84 14.94 -4.12
C THR A 75 -14.59 13.98 -5.05
N TYR A 76 -14.94 12.79 -4.58
CA TYR A 76 -15.76 11.85 -5.34
C TYR A 76 -17.10 12.49 -5.73
N LYS A 77 -17.82 13.07 -4.77
CA LYS A 77 -19.13 13.72 -5.00
C LYS A 77 -19.05 14.83 -6.04
N GLN A 78 -17.97 15.63 -6.02
CA GLN A 78 -17.79 16.76 -6.93
C GLN A 78 -17.34 16.37 -8.35
N THR A 79 -16.71 15.20 -8.50
CA THR A 79 -16.04 14.83 -9.76
C THR A 79 -16.65 13.64 -10.47
N THR A 80 -17.61 12.93 -9.82
CA THR A 80 -18.29 11.79 -10.44
C THR A 80 -19.49 12.23 -11.26
N GLU A 81 -19.69 11.63 -12.41
CA GLU A 81 -20.94 11.76 -13.18
C GLU A 81 -22.05 10.87 -12.64
N ASN A 82 -21.69 9.76 -12.01
CA ASN A 82 -22.62 8.78 -11.46
C ASN A 82 -22.40 8.64 -9.95
N PHE A 83 -23.09 9.48 -9.18
CA PHE A 83 -23.01 9.46 -7.72
C PHE A 83 -23.61 8.17 -7.15
N SER A 84 -22.89 7.57 -6.20
CA SER A 84 -23.33 6.45 -5.40
C SER A 84 -23.08 6.77 -3.92
N GLU A 85 -24.14 6.77 -3.12
CA GLU A 85 -24.05 6.98 -1.68
C GLU A 85 -23.18 5.89 -1.01
N PHE A 86 -23.28 4.66 -1.48
CA PHE A 86 -22.42 3.57 -1.01
C PHE A 86 -20.94 3.88 -1.23
N THR A 87 -20.57 4.39 -2.40
CA THR A 87 -19.18 4.76 -2.73
C THR A 87 -18.73 5.97 -1.93
N TYR A 88 -19.59 6.98 -1.76
CA TYR A 88 -19.31 8.14 -0.93
C TYR A 88 -19.03 7.73 0.52
N ASN A 89 -19.90 6.93 1.12
CA ASN A 89 -19.72 6.42 2.48
C ASN A 89 -18.47 5.55 2.61
N LYS A 90 -18.16 4.73 1.60
CA LYS A 90 -16.93 3.94 1.57
C LYS A 90 -15.67 4.82 1.60
N PHE A 91 -15.65 5.92 0.86
CA PHE A 91 -14.54 6.88 0.91
C PHE A 91 -14.45 7.60 2.25
N MET A 92 -15.58 7.96 2.84
CA MET A 92 -15.64 8.60 4.15
C MET A 92 -15.12 7.67 5.26
N ASP A 93 -15.57 6.42 5.27
CA ASP A 93 -15.42 5.50 6.40
C ASP A 93 -14.12 4.70 6.36
N ASN A 94 -13.66 4.25 5.18
CA ASN A 94 -12.53 3.34 5.10
C ASN A 94 -11.24 3.89 5.73
N PRO A 95 -10.87 5.17 5.54
CA PRO A 95 -9.71 5.72 6.25
C PRO A 95 -9.85 5.66 7.77
N VAL A 96 -11.07 5.88 8.29
CA VAL A 96 -11.32 5.89 9.75
C VAL A 96 -11.35 4.48 10.34
N LYS A 97 -11.80 3.48 9.58
CA LYS A 97 -11.78 2.06 9.99
C LYS A 97 -10.37 1.48 10.05
N ALA A 98 -9.43 2.06 9.30
CA ALA A 98 -8.05 1.62 9.31
C ALA A 98 -7.33 2.07 10.60
N GLY A 99 -6.37 1.28 11.06
CA GLY A 99 -5.44 1.69 12.11
C GLY A 99 -4.46 2.76 11.64
N CYS A 100 -4.17 2.77 10.31
CA CYS A 100 -3.32 3.76 9.65
C CYS A 100 -3.59 3.73 8.13
N VAL A 101 -3.43 4.87 7.47
CA VAL A 101 -3.39 4.96 6.00
C VAL A 101 -2.11 5.65 5.57
N ILE A 102 -1.42 5.08 4.59
CA ILE A 102 -0.18 5.63 4.05
C ILE A 102 -0.42 6.00 2.58
N ALA A 103 -0.31 7.27 2.22
CA ALA A 103 -0.23 7.63 0.81
C ALA A 103 1.11 7.18 0.25
N ILE A 104 1.05 6.36 -0.79
CA ILE A 104 2.19 5.89 -1.55
C ILE A 104 2.48 6.93 -2.61
N CYS A 105 3.61 7.60 -2.51
CA CYS A 105 4.03 8.58 -3.50
C CYS A 105 5.36 8.14 -4.13
N MET A 106 5.56 8.58 -5.38
CA MET A 106 6.82 8.42 -6.11
C MET A 106 7.35 9.79 -6.46
N GLN A 107 8.60 10.06 -6.12
CA GLN A 107 9.36 11.24 -6.49
C GLN A 107 10.19 10.95 -7.73
N ARG A 108 9.91 11.66 -8.80
CA ARG A 108 10.71 11.58 -10.02
C ARG A 108 12.14 12.07 -9.75
N ASP A 109 13.15 11.37 -10.26
CA ASP A 109 14.53 11.86 -10.26
C ASP A 109 14.60 13.19 -11.05
N PRO A 110 15.04 14.29 -10.42
CA PRO A 110 15.11 15.60 -11.09
C PRO A 110 15.97 15.61 -12.36
N LYS A 111 16.93 14.70 -12.47
CA LYS A 111 17.79 14.54 -13.63
C LYS A 111 17.17 13.66 -14.72
N ALA A 112 16.03 13.05 -14.46
CA ALA A 112 15.40 12.07 -15.34
C ALA A 112 16.41 11.00 -15.85
N SER A 113 17.31 10.57 -14.98
CA SER A 113 18.44 9.72 -15.33
C SER A 113 18.05 8.27 -15.66
N ILE A 114 16.81 7.90 -15.35
CA ILE A 114 16.18 6.62 -15.65
C ILE A 114 14.75 6.83 -16.14
N PRO A 115 14.15 5.88 -16.85
CA PRO A 115 12.74 5.94 -17.23
C PRO A 115 11.82 5.97 -16.01
N GLU A 116 10.74 6.73 -16.08
CA GLU A 116 9.77 6.88 -14.96
C GLU A 116 9.16 5.55 -14.50
N TRP A 117 8.89 4.63 -15.45
CA TRP A 117 8.33 3.31 -15.09
C TRP A 117 9.23 2.51 -14.14
N GLU A 118 10.57 2.70 -14.20
CA GLU A 118 11.49 2.04 -13.27
C GLU A 118 11.35 2.57 -11.84
N GLU A 119 11.06 3.87 -11.69
CA GLU A 119 10.82 4.47 -10.38
C GLU A 119 9.46 4.07 -9.81
N ILE A 120 8.44 3.96 -10.66
CA ILE A 120 7.14 3.38 -10.27
C ILE A 120 7.32 1.92 -9.84
N ALA A 121 8.08 1.13 -10.60
CA ALA A 121 8.38 -0.26 -10.27
C ALA A 121 9.14 -0.39 -8.94
N ALA A 122 10.16 0.46 -8.71
CA ALA A 122 10.90 0.49 -7.44
C ALA A 122 9.99 0.84 -6.26
N THR A 123 9.10 1.81 -6.42
CA THR A 123 8.10 2.15 -5.41
C THR A 123 7.14 0.98 -5.15
N ALA A 124 6.71 0.26 -6.18
CA ALA A 124 5.86 -0.92 -6.02
C ALA A 124 6.59 -2.06 -5.28
N MET A 125 7.89 -2.27 -5.54
CA MET A 125 8.73 -3.21 -4.79
C MET A 125 8.87 -2.81 -3.32
N ALA A 126 9.02 -1.51 -3.03
CA ALA A 126 9.03 -0.98 -1.67
C ALA A 126 7.72 -1.28 -0.93
N VAL A 127 6.57 -1.08 -1.58
CA VAL A 127 5.26 -1.42 -1.00
C VAL A 127 5.11 -2.93 -0.80
N GLN A 128 5.65 -3.77 -1.69
CA GLN A 128 5.64 -5.22 -1.48
C GLN A 128 6.43 -5.61 -0.21
N ASN A 129 7.58 -5.00 0.05
CA ASN A 129 8.32 -5.22 1.30
C ASN A 129 7.47 -4.82 2.52
N MET A 130 6.84 -3.65 2.48
CA MET A 130 5.91 -3.20 3.53
C MET A 130 4.78 -4.20 3.77
N TRP A 131 4.22 -4.76 2.71
CA TRP A 131 3.10 -5.69 2.78
C TRP A 131 3.49 -7.04 3.40
N LEU A 132 4.66 -7.56 3.04
CA LEU A 132 5.20 -8.78 3.64
C LEU A 132 5.51 -8.57 5.13
N THR A 133 6.13 -7.43 5.48
CA THR A 133 6.43 -7.07 6.87
C THR A 133 5.14 -6.91 7.69
N ALA A 134 4.12 -6.22 7.18
CA ALA A 134 2.84 -6.08 7.84
C ALA A 134 2.20 -7.46 8.09
N TYR A 135 2.22 -8.35 7.10
CA TYR A 135 1.70 -9.71 7.24
C TYR A 135 2.40 -10.50 8.37
N GLU A 136 3.73 -10.45 8.44
CA GLU A 136 4.49 -11.10 9.53
C GLU A 136 4.16 -10.53 10.92
N MET A 137 3.81 -9.24 10.97
CA MET A 137 3.37 -8.57 12.19
C MET A 137 1.88 -8.79 12.52
N LYS A 138 1.16 -9.62 11.76
CA LYS A 138 -0.29 -9.81 11.87
C LYS A 138 -1.09 -8.53 11.68
N ILE A 139 -0.58 -7.64 10.83
CA ILE A 139 -1.26 -6.43 10.40
C ILE A 139 -1.75 -6.66 8.97
N GLY A 140 -3.06 -6.57 8.79
CA GLY A 140 -3.70 -6.64 7.48
C GLY A 140 -3.43 -5.38 6.67
N ALA A 141 -3.26 -5.55 5.36
CA ALA A 141 -3.01 -4.43 4.47
C ALA A 141 -3.64 -4.62 3.09
N TYR A 142 -3.94 -3.52 2.41
CA TYR A 142 -4.22 -3.54 0.99
C TYR A 142 -3.88 -2.20 0.33
N TRP A 143 -3.53 -2.24 -0.95
CA TRP A 143 -3.28 -1.07 -1.78
C TRP A 143 -4.53 -0.70 -2.57
N ALA A 144 -5.03 0.52 -2.40
CA ALA A 144 -6.11 1.11 -3.19
C ALA A 144 -5.57 2.22 -4.10
N SER A 145 -6.03 2.22 -5.35
CA SER A 145 -5.68 3.25 -6.35
C SER A 145 -6.95 3.83 -7.01
N PRO A 146 -7.79 4.57 -6.26
CA PRO A 146 -9.01 5.15 -6.81
C PRO A 146 -8.70 6.27 -7.81
N GLY A 147 -9.58 6.47 -8.81
CA GLY A 147 -9.39 7.50 -9.84
C GLY A 147 -9.32 8.95 -9.33
N ILE A 148 -9.68 9.19 -8.07
CA ILE A 148 -9.57 10.50 -7.41
C ILE A 148 -8.14 10.84 -6.96
N LEU A 149 -7.17 9.93 -7.08
CA LEU A 149 -5.75 10.19 -6.75
C LEU A 149 -5.17 11.40 -7.49
N LYS A 150 -5.66 11.69 -8.69
CA LYS A 150 -5.25 12.86 -9.48
C LYS A 150 -5.54 14.22 -8.84
N TYR A 151 -6.32 14.25 -7.77
CA TYR A 151 -6.64 15.44 -7.00
C TYR A 151 -5.91 15.53 -5.65
N MET A 152 -4.98 14.61 -5.38
CA MET A 152 -4.29 14.57 -4.08
C MET A 152 -3.41 15.78 -3.83
N ASP A 153 -2.93 16.45 -4.85
CA ASP A 153 -2.22 17.74 -4.78
C ASP A 153 -3.04 18.84 -4.06
N LYS A 154 -4.37 18.75 -4.08
CA LYS A 154 -5.27 19.65 -3.36
C LYS A 154 -5.39 19.37 -1.85
N PHE A 155 -4.90 18.24 -1.39
CA PHE A 155 -5.03 17.80 -0.01
C PHE A 155 -3.69 17.65 0.71
N ILE A 156 -2.69 17.13 0.02
CA ILE A 156 -1.32 16.98 0.55
C ILE A 156 -0.34 17.77 -0.31
N GLN A 157 0.67 18.30 0.33
CA GLN A 157 1.76 18.92 -0.40
C GLN A 157 2.58 17.85 -1.12
N LEU A 158 2.57 17.91 -2.46
CA LEU A 158 3.46 17.14 -3.33
C LEU A 158 4.60 18.05 -3.79
N GLN A 159 5.81 17.50 -3.85
CA GLN A 159 6.96 18.21 -4.41
C GLN A 159 6.88 18.21 -5.94
N GLU A 160 7.65 19.05 -6.60
CA GLU A 160 7.78 19.01 -8.06
C GLU A 160 8.23 17.61 -8.50
N GLY A 161 7.53 17.00 -9.44
CA GLY A 161 7.78 15.63 -9.87
C GLY A 161 7.35 14.53 -8.90
N GLU A 162 6.69 14.88 -7.80
CA GLU A 162 6.08 13.88 -6.89
C GLU A 162 4.65 13.56 -7.32
N GLN A 163 4.29 12.29 -7.38
CA GLN A 163 2.93 11.85 -7.67
C GLN A 163 2.45 10.80 -6.67
N CYS A 164 1.15 10.85 -6.33
CA CYS A 164 0.51 9.86 -5.48
C CYS A 164 0.03 8.67 -6.32
N LEU A 165 0.52 7.46 -6.00
CA LEU A 165 0.21 6.21 -6.70
C LEU A 165 -0.93 5.43 -6.03
N GLY A 166 -1.32 5.79 -4.82
CA GLY A 166 -2.36 5.09 -4.09
C GLY A 166 -2.29 5.25 -2.58
N PHE A 167 -3.14 4.48 -1.92
CA PHE A 167 -3.21 4.40 -0.47
C PHE A 167 -2.93 2.98 -0.01
N PHE A 168 -2.08 2.84 0.98
CA PHE A 168 -1.82 1.59 1.68
C PHE A 168 -2.54 1.64 3.03
N TYR A 169 -3.64 0.90 3.13
CA TYR A 169 -4.42 0.78 4.35
C TYR A 169 -3.84 -0.30 5.23
N LEU A 170 -3.72 -0.02 6.51
CA LEU A 170 -3.22 -0.94 7.54
C LEU A 170 -4.25 -1.08 8.66
N GLY A 171 -4.46 -2.30 9.14
CA GLY A 171 -5.36 -2.56 10.28
C GLY A 171 -5.13 -3.94 10.87
N LYS A 172 -5.24 -4.07 12.20
CA LYS A 172 -5.24 -5.39 12.84
C LYS A 172 -6.53 -6.13 12.52
N TYR A 173 -6.48 -7.44 12.42
CA TYR A 173 -7.60 -8.30 12.08
C TYR A 173 -7.57 -9.57 12.92
N ASP A 174 -8.71 -10.25 13.00
CA ASP A 174 -8.85 -11.49 13.74
C ASP A 174 -8.98 -12.69 12.79
N GLY A 175 -8.58 -13.86 13.29
CA GLY A 175 -8.72 -15.14 12.59
C GLY A 175 -7.68 -15.36 11.49
N ASP A 176 -7.94 -16.41 10.72
CA ASP A 176 -7.07 -16.83 9.62
C ASP A 176 -7.48 -16.19 8.29
N LEU A 177 -6.50 -15.95 7.44
CA LEU A 177 -6.75 -15.47 6.09
C LEU A 177 -7.09 -16.64 5.14
N PRO A 178 -7.95 -16.44 4.15
CA PRO A 178 -8.32 -17.48 3.22
C PRO A 178 -7.13 -17.94 2.39
N GLU A 179 -7.18 -19.17 1.89
CA GLU A 179 -6.18 -19.68 0.96
C GLU A 179 -6.14 -18.83 -0.32
N GLY A 180 -4.94 -18.63 -0.85
CA GLY A 180 -4.74 -17.86 -2.07
C GLY A 180 -5.02 -18.66 -3.33
N VAL A 181 -5.81 -18.09 -4.23
CA VAL A 181 -6.10 -18.68 -5.53
C VAL A 181 -5.36 -17.94 -6.64
N ARG A 182 -4.90 -18.67 -7.65
CA ARG A 182 -4.33 -18.13 -8.89
C ARG A 182 -5.06 -18.74 -10.07
N ASN A 183 -5.30 -17.94 -11.10
CA ASN A 183 -6.05 -18.35 -12.29
C ASN A 183 -5.25 -19.27 -13.23
N SER A 184 -3.92 -19.26 -13.11
CA SER A 184 -3.02 -20.08 -13.93
C SER A 184 -1.72 -20.37 -13.19
N ASN A 185 -1.03 -21.42 -13.61
CA ASN A 185 0.29 -21.77 -13.08
C ASN A 185 1.39 -20.84 -13.62
N ILE A 186 2.58 -20.89 -13.02
CA ILE A 186 3.70 -20.06 -13.47
C ILE A 186 4.25 -20.54 -14.82
N GLU A 187 4.15 -21.83 -15.09
CA GLU A 187 4.55 -22.45 -16.35
C GLU A 187 3.78 -21.85 -17.54
N ASP A 188 2.47 -21.53 -17.35
CA ASP A 188 1.63 -20.90 -18.40
C ASP A 188 2.08 -19.48 -18.76
N LYS A 189 2.96 -18.90 -17.96
CA LYS A 189 3.48 -17.52 -18.07
C LYS A 189 4.98 -17.48 -18.37
N THR A 190 5.58 -18.66 -18.58
CA THR A 190 7.04 -18.78 -18.74
C THR A 190 7.35 -19.47 -20.07
N VAL A 191 8.23 -18.88 -20.83
CA VAL A 191 8.79 -19.48 -22.06
C VAL A 191 10.26 -19.73 -21.84
N TRP A 192 10.71 -20.97 -22.02
CA TRP A 192 12.12 -21.35 -22.01
C TRP A 192 12.67 -21.17 -23.42
N MET A 193 13.70 -20.31 -23.56
CA MET A 193 14.33 -19.99 -24.85
C MET A 193 15.54 -20.88 -25.06
#